data_a0812944ba87bcf11e34475f7152192c
#
_entry.id   a0812944ba87bcf11e34475f7152192c
#
_cell.length_a   1.000
_cell.length_b   1.000
_cell.length_c   1.000
_cell.angle_alpha   90.00
_cell.angle_beta   90.00
_cell.angle_gamma   90.00
#
_symmetry.space_group_name_H-M   'P 1'
#
loop_
_entity.id
_entity.type
_entity.pdbx_description
1 polymer ?
#
loop_
_entity_poly.entity_id
_entity_poly.type
_entity_poly.pdbx_seq_one_letter_code
_entity_poly.pdbx_strand_id
1 'polypeptide(L)'
;LSVGLNDTARIGQINGRPQIEIDGFEYGFERLINEMRSKAELFVMGLSPVDERKMPFGGCLWYANEHCDAYEKRIEEVCINQNVPFLPTFKEMNSDSRSINWLSNDGIHLNSNGHLYIYQRLRSWEVLQKWREN
;
A
#
# COMPACT_ATOMS: atom_id res chain seq x y z
N LEU A 1 1.52 -9.33 3.93
CA LEU A 1 2.47 -8.50 3.17
C LEU A 1 1.83 -7.15 2.87
N SER A 2 2.56 -6.06 3.09
CA SER A 2 2.19 -4.71 2.65
C SER A 2 3.47 -4.04 2.18
N VAL A 3 3.58 -3.75 0.90
CA VAL A 3 4.73 -3.12 0.24
C VAL A 3 4.24 -2.30 -0.95
N GLY A 4 5.07 -1.39 -1.45
CA GLY A 4 4.79 -0.64 -2.67
C GLY A 4 4.68 0.88 -2.49
N LEU A 5 4.40 1.37 -1.28
CA LEU A 5 4.26 2.82 -1.08
C LEU A 5 5.53 3.58 -1.46
N ASN A 6 6.69 3.09 -1.06
CA ASN A 6 7.96 3.74 -1.40
C ASN A 6 8.21 3.77 -2.92
N ASP A 7 7.76 2.73 -3.63
CA ASP A 7 7.95 2.62 -5.07
C ASP A 7 7.14 3.67 -5.85
N THR A 8 6.06 4.20 -5.26
CA THR A 8 5.22 5.24 -5.87
C THR A 8 5.90 6.61 -5.95
N ALA A 9 6.94 6.85 -5.11
CA ALA A 9 7.56 8.16 -4.99
C ALA A 9 8.22 8.63 -6.28
N ARG A 10 8.10 9.94 -6.55
CA ARG A 10 8.79 10.63 -7.63
C ARG A 10 10.04 11.33 -7.10
N ILE A 11 11.12 11.29 -7.87
CA ILE A 11 12.41 11.84 -7.46
C ILE A 11 12.54 13.30 -7.91
N GLY A 12 12.91 14.17 -6.98
CA GLY A 12 13.22 15.57 -7.22
C GLY A 12 12.03 16.51 -7.35
N GLN A 13 10.95 16.07 -7.99
CA GLN A 13 9.74 16.87 -8.20
C GLN A 13 8.51 15.96 -8.41
N ILE A 14 7.30 16.53 -8.27
CA ILE A 14 6.04 15.77 -8.36
C ILE A 14 5.88 15.02 -9.69
N ASN A 15 6.39 15.58 -10.77
CA ASN A 15 6.38 14.96 -12.11
C ASN A 15 7.73 14.33 -12.47
N GLY A 16 8.59 14.08 -11.49
CA GLY A 16 9.87 13.40 -11.67
C GLY A 16 9.69 11.94 -12.05
N ARG A 17 10.81 11.28 -12.36
CA ARG A 17 10.78 9.83 -12.59
C ARG A 17 10.38 9.10 -11.31
N PRO A 18 9.63 8.00 -11.38
CA PRO A 18 9.36 7.18 -10.20
C PRO A 18 10.65 6.54 -9.68
N GLN A 19 10.67 6.15 -8.40
CA GLN A 19 11.76 5.32 -7.87
C GLN A 19 11.82 3.99 -8.62
N ILE A 20 10.68 3.37 -8.82
CA ILE A 20 10.53 2.14 -9.62
C ILE A 20 9.38 2.38 -10.61
N GLU A 21 9.62 2.18 -11.89
CA GLU A 21 8.55 2.23 -12.90
C GLU A 21 7.51 1.14 -12.63
N ILE A 22 6.23 1.43 -12.92
CA ILE A 22 5.11 0.56 -12.53
C ILE A 22 5.22 -0.87 -13.09
N ASP A 23 5.75 -1.04 -14.30
CA ASP A 23 5.94 -2.36 -14.90
C ASP A 23 7.10 -3.12 -14.23
N GLY A 24 8.16 -2.40 -13.82
CA GLY A 24 9.25 -2.97 -13.04
C GLY A 24 8.80 -3.36 -11.63
N PHE A 25 7.92 -2.56 -11.03
CA PHE A 25 7.28 -2.87 -9.76
C PHE A 25 6.43 -4.14 -9.87
N GLU A 26 5.55 -4.23 -10.88
CA GLU A 26 4.73 -5.42 -11.13
C GLU A 26 5.58 -6.68 -11.21
N TYR A 27 6.60 -6.68 -12.06
CA TYR A 27 7.50 -7.82 -12.22
C TYR A 27 8.19 -8.22 -10.90
N GLY A 28 8.69 -7.24 -10.15
CA GLY A 28 9.33 -7.48 -8.86
C GLY A 28 8.35 -8.02 -7.80
N PHE A 29 7.13 -7.49 -7.79
CA PHE A 29 6.07 -7.89 -6.89
C PHE A 29 5.57 -9.32 -7.18
N GLU A 30 5.39 -9.70 -8.45
CA GLU A 30 5.06 -11.07 -8.85
C GLU A 30 6.11 -12.08 -8.36
N ARG A 31 7.39 -11.76 -8.53
CA ARG A 31 8.48 -12.61 -8.05
C ARG A 31 8.47 -12.75 -6.53
N LEU A 32 8.24 -11.65 -5.81
CA LEU A 32 8.14 -11.64 -4.35
C LEU A 32 7.00 -12.54 -3.87
N ILE A 33 5.81 -12.41 -4.46
CA ILE A 33 4.66 -13.26 -4.14
C ILE A 33 4.99 -14.73 -4.36
N ASN A 34 5.56 -15.08 -5.51
CA ASN A 34 5.89 -16.47 -5.84
C ASN A 34 6.89 -17.05 -4.84
N GLU A 35 7.89 -16.29 -4.45
CA GLU A 35 8.87 -16.71 -3.46
C GLU A 35 8.25 -16.90 -2.07
N MET A 36 7.42 -15.96 -1.63
CA MET A 36 6.79 -16.01 -0.30
C MET A 36 5.78 -17.15 -0.19
N ARG A 37 4.96 -17.37 -1.21
CA ARG A 37 3.97 -18.46 -1.24
C ARG A 37 4.61 -19.86 -1.16
N SER A 38 5.84 -20.00 -1.59
CA SER A 38 6.57 -21.26 -1.44
C SER A 38 6.97 -21.56 0.01
N LYS A 39 6.91 -20.57 0.90
CA LYS A 39 7.39 -20.65 2.28
C LYS A 39 6.27 -20.53 3.32
N ALA A 40 5.19 -19.81 3.00
CA ALA A 40 4.10 -19.53 3.94
C ALA A 40 2.81 -19.18 3.21
N GLU A 41 1.69 -19.29 3.92
CA GLU A 41 0.42 -18.72 3.46
C GLU A 41 0.51 -17.20 3.41
N LEU A 42 0.07 -16.60 2.29
CA LEU A 42 0.28 -15.20 2.00
C LEU A 42 -1.05 -14.44 1.89
N PHE A 43 -1.12 -13.35 2.62
CA PHE A 43 -2.18 -12.35 2.54
C PHE A 43 -1.54 -11.00 2.20
N VAL A 44 -2.11 -10.27 1.27
CA VAL A 44 -1.62 -8.96 0.84
C VAL A 44 -2.61 -7.88 1.26
N MET A 45 -2.10 -6.77 1.76
CA MET A 45 -2.85 -5.57 2.08
C MET A 45 -2.36 -4.43 1.17
N GLY A 46 -3.27 -3.59 0.75
CA GLY A 46 -3.00 -2.43 -0.09
C GLY A 46 -2.22 -1.32 0.61
N LEU A 47 -2.23 -0.14 0.01
CA LEU A 47 -1.45 1.02 0.42
C LEU A 47 -2.26 1.94 1.35
N SER A 48 -1.58 2.87 1.98
CA SER A 48 -2.19 4.00 2.69
C SER A 48 -2.15 5.27 1.82
N PRO A 49 -3.09 6.22 2.02
CA PRO A 49 -2.99 7.55 1.44
C PRO A 49 -1.82 8.33 2.07
N VAL A 50 -1.47 9.44 1.42
CA VAL A 50 -0.43 10.36 1.87
C VAL A 50 -0.98 11.78 2.03
N ASP A 51 -0.35 12.60 2.88
CA ASP A 51 -0.62 14.03 2.96
C ASP A 51 0.31 14.78 1.99
N GLU A 52 -0.18 15.02 0.79
CA GLU A 52 0.58 15.70 -0.28
C GLU A 52 1.08 17.11 0.11
N ARG A 53 0.44 17.75 1.12
CA ARG A 53 0.86 19.07 1.63
C ARG A 53 2.19 19.02 2.38
N LYS A 54 2.64 17.82 2.75
CA LYS A 54 3.89 17.57 3.46
C LYS A 54 5.07 17.26 2.53
N MET A 55 4.81 17.20 1.23
CA MET A 55 5.86 16.88 0.26
C MET A 55 6.75 18.10 -0.03
N PRO A 56 8.06 17.91 -0.36
CA PRO A 56 8.72 16.61 -0.51
C PRO A 56 9.15 15.97 0.80
N PHE A 57 9.00 14.66 0.89
CA PHE A 57 9.55 13.87 1.99
C PHE A 57 11.07 13.76 1.86
N GLY A 58 11.80 13.96 2.97
CA GLY A 58 13.25 13.90 2.96
C GLY A 58 13.92 14.91 2.01
N GLY A 59 13.20 15.95 1.61
CA GLY A 59 13.71 17.00 0.73
C GLY A 59 13.76 16.65 -0.77
N CYS A 60 13.44 15.42 -1.17
CA CYS A 60 13.57 14.99 -2.57
C CYS A 60 12.52 13.99 -3.07
N LEU A 61 11.72 13.38 -2.20
CA LEU A 61 10.74 12.38 -2.60
C LEU A 61 9.33 12.97 -2.59
N TRP A 62 8.64 12.85 -3.71
CA TRP A 62 7.29 13.35 -3.89
C TRP A 62 6.31 12.19 -4.00
N TYR A 63 5.43 12.07 -3.01
CA TYR A 63 4.33 11.11 -3.00
C TYR A 63 3.05 11.83 -3.39
N ALA A 64 2.20 11.14 -4.16
CA ALA A 64 0.87 11.62 -4.53
C ALA A 64 -0.13 10.46 -4.46
N ASN A 65 -1.36 10.79 -4.05
CA ASN A 65 -2.43 9.80 -3.92
C ASN A 65 -2.81 9.16 -5.26
N GLU A 66 -2.67 9.88 -6.35
CA GLU A 66 -2.85 9.35 -7.70
C GLU A 66 -1.87 8.19 -8.00
N HIS A 67 -0.61 8.34 -7.59
CA HIS A 67 0.38 7.27 -7.78
C HIS A 67 0.10 6.08 -6.84
N CYS A 68 -0.30 6.34 -5.60
CA CYS A 68 -0.68 5.28 -4.66
C CYS A 68 -1.85 4.46 -5.22
N ASP A 69 -2.88 5.10 -5.77
CA ASP A 69 -4.02 4.43 -6.40
C ASP A 69 -3.59 3.55 -7.59
N ALA A 70 -2.71 4.07 -8.44
CA ALA A 70 -2.22 3.33 -9.61
C ALA A 70 -1.43 2.07 -9.21
N TYR A 71 -0.56 2.18 -8.20
CA TYR A 71 0.22 1.03 -7.74
C TYR A 71 -0.64 0.04 -6.94
N GLU A 72 -1.60 0.49 -6.13
CA GLU A 72 -2.53 -0.43 -5.46
C GLU A 72 -3.35 -1.25 -6.47
N LYS A 73 -3.83 -0.63 -7.55
CA LYS A 73 -4.53 -1.36 -8.62
C LYS A 73 -3.64 -2.44 -9.24
N ARG A 74 -2.36 -2.14 -9.46
CA ARG A 74 -1.41 -3.12 -9.98
C ARG A 74 -1.15 -4.26 -8.98
N ILE A 75 -1.05 -3.95 -7.69
CA ILE A 75 -0.98 -4.96 -6.62
C ILE A 75 -2.20 -5.87 -6.64
N GLU A 76 -3.40 -5.30 -6.74
CA GLU A 76 -4.66 -6.04 -6.81
C GLU A 76 -4.71 -6.96 -8.02
N GLU A 77 -4.35 -6.47 -9.22
CA GLU A 77 -4.29 -7.26 -10.47
C GLU A 77 -3.36 -8.47 -10.31
N VAL A 78 -2.17 -8.27 -9.78
CA VAL A 78 -1.21 -9.36 -9.53
C VAL A 78 -1.78 -10.36 -8.52
N CYS A 79 -2.39 -9.89 -7.44
CA CYS A 79 -2.99 -10.76 -6.43
C CYS A 79 -4.12 -11.61 -7.00
N ILE A 80 -4.99 -11.02 -7.85
CA ILE A 80 -6.06 -11.74 -8.55
C ILE A 80 -5.47 -12.81 -9.47
N ASN A 81 -4.51 -12.46 -10.31
CA ASN A 81 -3.89 -13.38 -11.26
C ASN A 81 -3.17 -14.55 -10.57
N GLN A 82 -2.64 -14.30 -9.39
CA GLN A 82 -1.90 -15.29 -8.60
C GLN A 82 -2.77 -16.03 -7.56
N ASN A 83 -4.07 -15.74 -7.47
CA ASN A 83 -4.97 -16.28 -6.45
C ASN A 83 -4.46 -16.04 -5.01
N VAL A 84 -3.97 -14.83 -4.74
CA VAL A 84 -3.55 -14.38 -3.41
C VAL A 84 -4.62 -13.49 -2.81
N PRO A 85 -5.09 -13.76 -1.58
CA PRO A 85 -6.05 -12.88 -0.93
C PRO A 85 -5.51 -11.46 -0.77
N PHE A 86 -6.30 -10.48 -1.22
CA PHE A 86 -5.95 -9.06 -1.19
C PHE A 86 -6.99 -8.26 -0.42
N LEU A 87 -6.54 -7.39 0.49
CA LEU A 87 -7.35 -6.43 1.21
C LEU A 87 -7.06 -5.03 0.65
N PRO A 88 -7.93 -4.44 -0.18
CA PRO A 88 -7.76 -3.07 -0.65
C PRO A 88 -7.94 -2.11 0.53
N THR A 89 -7.04 -1.13 0.65
CA THR A 89 -7.07 -0.16 1.76
C THR A 89 -7.00 1.28 1.29
N PHE A 90 -6.30 1.56 0.19
CA PHE A 90 -6.07 2.93 -0.28
C PHE A 90 -7.36 3.69 -0.53
N LYS A 91 -8.22 3.17 -1.38
CA LYS A 91 -9.45 3.87 -1.78
C LYS A 91 -10.37 4.17 -0.60
N GLU A 92 -10.53 3.20 0.31
CA GLU A 92 -11.34 3.36 1.51
C GLU A 92 -10.75 4.43 2.43
N MET A 93 -9.47 4.34 2.73
CA MET A 93 -8.77 5.31 3.57
C MET A 93 -8.76 6.71 2.94
N ASN A 94 -8.48 6.82 1.64
CA ASN A 94 -8.38 8.11 0.95
C ASN A 94 -9.73 8.84 0.83
N SER A 95 -10.84 8.09 0.80
CA SER A 95 -12.19 8.68 0.77
C SER A 95 -12.71 9.12 2.14
N ASP A 96 -12.06 8.70 3.23
CA ASP A 96 -12.46 9.07 4.59
C ASP A 96 -11.86 10.43 4.96
N SER A 97 -12.71 11.37 5.33
CA SER A 97 -12.28 12.72 5.74
C SER A 97 -11.33 12.75 6.94
N ARG A 98 -11.25 11.66 7.69
CA ARG A 98 -10.34 11.50 8.84
C ARG A 98 -8.95 10.99 8.45
N SER A 99 -8.73 10.63 7.19
CA SER A 99 -7.49 9.97 6.74
C SER A 99 -6.23 10.74 7.11
N ILE A 100 -6.28 12.07 7.04
CA ILE A 100 -5.17 12.94 7.45
C ILE A 100 -4.80 12.75 8.93
N ASN A 101 -5.78 12.45 9.81
CA ASN A 101 -5.55 12.23 11.23
C ASN A 101 -4.94 10.84 11.54
N TRP A 102 -4.82 9.99 10.53
CA TRP A 102 -4.18 8.68 10.63
C TRP A 102 -2.71 8.69 10.26
N LEU A 103 -2.22 9.84 9.73
CA LEU A 103 -0.83 10.00 9.33
C LEU A 103 0.01 10.66 10.42
N SER A 104 1.27 10.31 10.45
CA SER A 104 2.30 10.99 11.24
C SER A 104 2.61 12.38 10.66
N ASN A 105 3.41 13.15 11.37
CA ASN A 105 3.78 14.51 10.94
C ASN A 105 4.52 14.56 9.60
N ASP A 106 5.11 13.45 9.17
CA ASP A 106 5.81 13.34 7.88
C ASP A 106 4.86 13.20 6.68
N GLY A 107 3.58 12.92 6.94
CA GLY A 107 2.55 12.80 5.91
C GLY A 107 2.55 11.47 5.14
N ILE A 108 3.33 10.48 5.56
CA ILE A 108 3.48 9.18 4.87
C ILE A 108 3.19 8.02 5.80
N HIS A 109 3.84 7.99 6.95
CA HIS A 109 3.70 6.89 7.89
C HIS A 109 2.39 7.01 8.69
N LEU A 110 1.78 5.87 8.96
CA LEU A 110 0.64 5.83 9.85
C LEU A 110 1.06 6.15 11.30
N ASN A 111 0.24 6.91 11.99
CA ASN A 111 0.33 7.10 13.43
C ASN A 111 -0.46 6.00 14.17
N SER A 112 -0.55 6.08 15.51
CA SER A 112 -1.26 5.09 16.32
C SER A 112 -2.72 4.90 15.89
N ASN A 113 -3.41 5.97 15.49
CA ASN A 113 -4.81 5.87 15.04
C ASN A 113 -4.90 5.19 13.67
N GLY A 114 -3.97 5.46 12.76
CA GLY A 114 -3.88 4.79 11.47
C GLY A 114 -3.57 3.30 11.62
N HIS A 115 -2.64 2.95 12.51
CA HIS A 115 -2.37 1.54 12.83
C HIS A 115 -3.58 0.85 13.46
N LEU A 116 -4.32 1.53 14.35
CA LEU A 116 -5.55 1.00 14.91
C LEU A 116 -6.62 0.75 13.84
N TYR A 117 -6.78 1.66 12.89
CA TYR A 117 -7.68 1.48 11.76
C TYR A 117 -7.30 0.23 10.95
N ILE A 118 -6.03 0.09 10.54
CA ILE A 118 -5.55 -1.09 9.81
C ILE A 118 -5.76 -2.38 10.61
N TYR A 119 -5.47 -2.37 11.90
CA TYR A 119 -5.72 -3.52 12.78
C TYR A 119 -7.20 -3.93 12.77
N GLN A 120 -8.13 -2.98 12.86
CA GLN A 120 -9.57 -3.24 12.82
C GLN A 120 -9.99 -3.82 11.47
N ARG A 121 -9.45 -3.30 10.35
CA ARG A 121 -9.71 -3.82 9.02
C ARG A 121 -9.22 -5.26 8.85
N LEU A 122 -7.99 -5.54 9.26
CA LEU A 122 -7.44 -6.90 9.25
C LEU A 122 -8.25 -7.85 10.13
N ARG A 123 -8.62 -7.41 11.33
CA ARG A 123 -9.42 -8.20 12.27
C ARG A 123 -10.80 -8.56 11.71
N SER A 124 -11.43 -7.65 10.96
CA SER A 124 -12.76 -7.85 10.35
C SER A 124 -12.69 -8.51 8.97
N TRP A 125 -11.51 -8.73 8.42
CA TRP A 125 -11.35 -9.35 7.11
C TRP A 125 -11.70 -10.84 7.15
N GLU A 126 -12.82 -11.18 6.52
CA GLU A 126 -13.43 -12.51 6.62
C GLU A 126 -12.47 -13.63 6.18
N VAL A 127 -11.66 -13.38 5.14
CA VAL A 127 -10.67 -14.35 4.66
C VAL A 127 -9.64 -14.67 5.74
N LEU A 128 -9.15 -13.65 6.44
CA LEU A 128 -8.17 -13.84 7.53
C LEU A 128 -8.82 -14.46 8.77
N GLN A 129 -10.11 -14.18 9.04
CA GLN A 129 -10.86 -14.83 10.12
C GLN A 129 -10.99 -16.34 9.87
N LYS A 130 -11.42 -16.73 8.67
CA LYS A 130 -11.54 -18.14 8.28
C LYS A 130 -10.21 -18.89 8.36
N TRP A 131 -9.11 -18.24 7.99
CA TRP A 131 -7.77 -18.84 8.11
C TRP A 131 -7.37 -19.11 9.57
N ARG A 132 -7.76 -18.23 10.50
CA ARG A 132 -7.44 -18.40 11.94
C ARG A 132 -8.24 -19.48 12.64
N GLU A 133 -9.37 -19.90 12.07
CA GLU A 133 -10.27 -20.93 12.61
C GLU A 133 -9.88 -22.34 12.15
N ASN A 134 -8.99 -22.46 11.16
CA ASN A 134 -8.44 -23.73 10.65
C ASN A 134 -7.12 -24.09 11.33
#